data_718eeae1ce8636b492a50bc87746181c
#
_entry.id   718eeae1ce8636b492a50bc87746181c
#
_cell.length_a   1.000
_cell.length_b   1.000
_cell.length_c   1.000
_cell.angle_alpha   90.00
_cell.angle_beta   90.00
_cell.angle_gamma   90.00
#
_symmetry.space_group_name_H-M   'P 1'
#
loop_
_entity.id
_entity.type
_entity.pdbx_description
1 polymer ?
#
loop_
_entity_poly.entity_id
_entity_poly.type
_entity_poly.pdbx_seq_one_letter_code
_entity_poly.pdbx_strand_id
1 'polypeptide(L)'
;MVSREDDSLTVSATRRSLTLGLPLLLSLGATPTLAANASSLADIERRNGGRLGVFAIDTGSGRTLAYRADERFLMCSTFKGLLAAQVLSRVDAGKEDLARLVPYTEKDIIFTSPVTKAHVAEGTMSVRAMCQAIVEVSDNTAAVLLMRSTGGPTGLTQFVRGLGDTVTRSDRYEPESNRYSGVLDTTTPRSITKTASKILLGNVLSPQSRAQLESWMMTCKPGLNRLRAALPPDWIAGDRPGTSVEAETNDYAIVRPPGRAPLVIAAYYDAPALGMPAREAVLREVGTAFVKWTADRT
;
A
#
# COMPACT_ATOMS: atom_id res chain seq x y z
N MET A 1 -93.21 -22.23 3.38
CA MET A 1 -93.47 -23.46 4.11
C MET A 1 -92.10 -23.96 4.59
N VAL A 2 -91.97 -24.00 5.91
CA VAL A 2 -91.02 -24.88 6.70
C VAL A 2 -89.55 -24.70 6.42
N SER A 3 -88.69 -24.63 7.38
CA SER A 3 -88.67 -24.47 8.86
C SER A 3 -87.26 -24.09 9.26
N ARG A 4 -87.15 -23.43 10.39
CA ARG A 4 -85.94 -23.12 11.14
C ARG A 4 -85.21 -24.40 11.55
N GLU A 5 -83.87 -24.35 11.65
CA GLU A 5 -83.14 -24.99 12.73
C GLU A 5 -81.91 -24.12 13.09
N ASP A 6 -81.81 -23.85 14.38
CA ASP A 6 -80.75 -23.20 15.09
C ASP A 6 -79.60 -24.19 15.32
N ASP A 7 -78.39 -23.77 15.11
CA ASP A 7 -77.25 -24.53 15.66
C ASP A 7 -76.19 -23.54 16.17
N SER A 8 -76.17 -23.48 17.47
CA SER A 8 -75.22 -22.71 18.28
C SER A 8 -73.87 -23.40 18.27
N LEU A 9 -72.85 -22.79 17.65
CA LEU A 9 -71.48 -23.24 17.77
C LEU A 9 -70.73 -22.36 18.77
N THR A 10 -70.36 -22.98 19.88
CA THR A 10 -69.49 -22.47 20.90
C THR A 10 -68.07 -22.23 20.40
N VAL A 11 -67.62 -20.97 20.48
CA VAL A 11 -66.26 -20.59 20.13
C VAL A 11 -65.32 -20.85 21.30
N SER A 12 -64.48 -21.84 21.20
CA SER A 12 -63.39 -22.11 22.11
C SER A 12 -62.23 -21.14 21.90
N ALA A 13 -61.94 -20.26 22.86
CA ALA A 13 -60.87 -19.35 22.84
C ALA A 13 -59.51 -20.03 23.16
N THR A 14 -58.73 -20.32 22.15
CA THR A 14 -57.35 -20.80 22.32
C THR A 14 -56.45 -19.62 22.61
N ARG A 15 -55.91 -19.53 23.84
CA ARG A 15 -54.88 -18.57 24.23
C ARG A 15 -53.59 -18.93 23.49
N ARG A 16 -53.19 -18.11 22.48
CA ARG A 16 -51.83 -18.14 21.91
C ARG A 16 -50.92 -17.29 22.78
N SER A 17 -50.00 -17.97 23.47
CA SER A 17 -48.87 -17.34 24.19
C SER A 17 -47.92 -16.75 23.14
N LEU A 18 -47.82 -15.42 23.07
CA LEU A 18 -46.76 -14.73 22.33
C LEU A 18 -45.48 -14.81 23.16
N THR A 19 -44.55 -15.67 22.78
CA THR A 19 -43.16 -15.60 23.24
C THR A 19 -42.46 -14.47 22.47
N LEU A 20 -42.24 -13.36 23.13
CA LEU A 20 -41.35 -12.27 22.68
C LEU A 20 -39.92 -12.77 22.70
N GLY A 21 -39.39 -13.21 21.56
CA GLY A 21 -37.98 -13.47 21.39
C GLY A 21 -37.20 -12.15 21.41
N LEU A 22 -36.45 -11.91 22.46
CA LEU A 22 -35.46 -10.83 22.54
C LEU A 22 -34.37 -11.07 21.49
N PRO A 23 -34.08 -10.13 20.56
CA PRO A 23 -32.93 -10.28 19.69
C PRO A 23 -31.65 -10.18 20.53
N LEU A 24 -30.88 -11.24 20.57
CA LEU A 24 -29.53 -11.26 21.13
C LEU A 24 -28.64 -10.40 20.20
N LEU A 25 -28.44 -9.15 20.58
CA LEU A 25 -27.43 -8.28 19.98
C LEU A 25 -26.04 -8.89 20.29
N LEU A 26 -25.53 -9.69 19.36
CA LEU A 26 -24.12 -10.03 19.33
C LEU A 26 -23.33 -8.74 19.08
N SER A 27 -22.91 -8.07 20.15
CA SER A 27 -21.86 -7.07 20.07
C SER A 27 -20.59 -7.79 19.62
N LEU A 28 -20.21 -7.61 18.35
CA LEU A 28 -18.85 -7.91 17.89
C LEU A 28 -17.90 -6.99 18.65
N GLY A 29 -17.53 -7.40 19.84
CA GLY A 29 -16.50 -6.76 20.63
C GLY A 29 -15.19 -6.89 19.87
N ALA A 30 -14.63 -5.75 19.42
CA ALA A 30 -13.27 -5.70 18.92
C ALA A 30 -12.37 -6.33 20.00
N THR A 31 -11.55 -7.30 19.62
CA THR A 31 -10.65 -7.96 20.56
C THR A 31 -9.76 -6.91 21.23
N PRO A 32 -9.51 -6.98 22.54
CA PRO A 32 -8.76 -5.95 23.29
C PRO A 32 -7.37 -5.67 22.70
N THR A 33 -6.75 -6.62 22.03
CA THR A 33 -5.45 -6.46 21.36
C THR A 33 -5.51 -5.57 20.13
N LEU A 34 -6.57 -5.65 19.32
CA LEU A 34 -6.78 -4.76 18.17
C LEU A 34 -6.99 -3.30 18.61
N ALA A 35 -7.71 -3.09 19.72
CA ALA A 35 -7.92 -1.78 20.30
C ALA A 35 -6.63 -1.16 20.85
N ALA A 36 -5.78 -1.94 21.54
CA ALA A 36 -4.51 -1.48 22.09
C ALA A 36 -3.49 -1.06 21.00
N ASN A 37 -3.43 -1.78 19.89
CA ASN A 37 -2.50 -1.47 18.80
C ASN A 37 -2.95 -0.25 17.98
N ALA A 38 -4.25 -0.08 17.75
CA ALA A 38 -4.79 1.13 17.13
C ALA A 38 -4.61 2.36 18.05
N SER A 39 -4.72 2.20 19.36
CA SER A 39 -4.42 3.23 20.36
C SER A 39 -2.96 3.71 20.26
N SER A 40 -1.99 2.78 20.12
CA SER A 40 -0.56 3.13 19.95
C SER A 40 -0.31 4.00 18.71
N LEU A 41 -0.93 3.70 17.55
CA LEU A 41 -0.79 4.50 16.33
C LEU A 41 -1.49 5.87 16.45
N ALA A 42 -2.66 5.91 17.09
CA ALA A 42 -3.35 7.16 17.40
C ALA A 42 -2.54 8.05 18.35
N ASP A 43 -1.81 7.46 19.29
CA ASP A 43 -0.91 8.19 20.18
C ASP A 43 0.29 8.77 19.45
N ILE A 44 0.85 8.07 18.48
CA ILE A 44 1.90 8.59 17.60
C ILE A 44 1.40 9.82 16.85
N GLU A 45 0.23 9.73 16.19
CA GLU A 45 -0.36 10.88 15.48
C GLU A 45 -0.63 12.05 16.43
N ARG A 46 -1.21 11.80 17.60
CA ARG A 46 -1.56 12.84 18.57
C ARG A 46 -0.33 13.60 19.07
N ARG A 47 0.79 12.91 19.35
CA ARG A 47 2.04 13.55 19.83
C ARG A 47 2.73 14.36 18.74
N ASN A 48 2.71 13.89 17.52
CA ASN A 48 3.47 14.49 16.43
C ASN A 48 2.64 15.43 15.54
N GLY A 49 1.31 15.40 15.67
CA GLY A 49 0.40 16.10 14.76
C GLY A 49 0.34 15.45 13.38
N GLY A 50 -0.23 16.17 12.42
CA GLY A 50 -0.41 15.68 11.06
C GLY A 50 -1.50 14.64 10.92
N ARG A 51 -1.46 13.85 9.85
CA ARG A 51 -2.40 12.78 9.54
C ARG A 51 -1.63 11.50 9.17
N LEU A 52 -1.80 10.46 9.99
CA LEU A 52 -1.11 9.19 9.84
C LEU A 52 -2.09 8.10 9.37
N GLY A 53 -1.71 7.34 8.35
CA GLY A 53 -2.44 6.16 7.90
C GLY A 53 -1.51 4.94 7.88
N VAL A 54 -1.94 3.83 8.47
CA VAL A 54 -1.14 2.60 8.56
C VAL A 54 -2.00 1.38 8.26
N PHE A 55 -1.46 0.45 7.49
CA PHE A 55 -2.02 -0.88 7.36
C PHE A 55 -0.91 -1.92 7.22
N ALA A 56 -1.01 -3.01 7.99
CA ALA A 56 -0.10 -4.15 7.87
C ALA A 56 -0.86 -5.47 7.86
N ILE A 57 -0.25 -6.49 7.23
CA ILE A 57 -0.74 -7.86 7.16
C ILE A 57 0.38 -8.80 7.59
N ASP A 58 0.09 -9.68 8.53
CA ASP A 58 0.83 -10.92 8.76
C ASP A 58 0.26 -11.99 7.82
N THR A 59 1.03 -12.37 6.81
CA THR A 59 0.52 -13.28 5.76
C THR A 59 0.40 -14.73 6.23
N GLY A 60 1.03 -15.09 7.34
CA GLY A 60 0.93 -16.42 7.93
C GLY A 60 -0.34 -16.61 8.75
N SER A 61 -0.71 -15.61 9.54
CA SER A 61 -1.89 -15.66 10.42
C SER A 61 -3.13 -14.96 9.85
N GLY A 62 -2.96 -14.10 8.86
CA GLY A 62 -4.01 -13.22 8.35
C GLY A 62 -4.34 -12.04 9.28
N ARG A 63 -3.65 -11.87 10.40
CA ARG A 63 -3.85 -10.73 11.30
C ARG A 63 -3.51 -9.43 10.61
N THR A 64 -4.21 -8.36 10.97
CA THR A 64 -3.96 -7.02 10.42
C THR A 64 -3.79 -5.99 11.52
N LEU A 65 -2.95 -4.98 11.25
CA LEU A 65 -2.84 -3.74 12.00
C LEU A 65 -3.40 -2.62 11.14
N ALA A 66 -4.31 -1.81 11.66
CA ALA A 66 -4.99 -0.79 10.87
C ALA A 66 -5.21 0.49 11.68
N TYR A 67 -4.85 1.62 11.07
CA TYR A 67 -5.16 2.97 11.55
C TYR A 67 -5.38 3.88 10.36
N ARG A 68 -6.51 4.55 10.23
CA ARG A 68 -6.93 5.33 9.04
C ARG A 68 -6.61 4.61 7.72
N ALA A 69 -6.72 3.27 7.75
CA ALA A 69 -6.23 2.41 6.68
C ALA A 69 -6.94 2.59 5.33
N ASP A 70 -8.13 3.18 5.35
CA ASP A 70 -8.98 3.40 4.19
C ASP A 70 -9.05 4.88 3.77
N GLU A 71 -8.34 5.76 4.46
CA GLU A 71 -8.20 7.16 4.05
C GLU A 71 -7.19 7.30 2.90
N ARG A 72 -7.46 8.25 1.99
CA ARG A 72 -6.60 8.51 0.85
C ARG A 72 -5.41 9.38 1.24
N PHE A 73 -4.25 9.00 0.73
CA PHE A 73 -3.00 9.75 0.83
C PHE A 73 -2.36 9.87 -0.55
N LEU A 74 -1.66 10.98 -0.79
CA LEU A 74 -0.84 11.14 -1.98
C LEU A 74 0.24 10.04 -2.01
N MET A 75 0.39 9.34 -3.14
CA MET A 75 1.38 8.25 -3.24
C MET A 75 2.82 8.76 -3.19
N CYS A 76 3.08 9.91 -3.76
CA CYS A 76 4.44 10.31 -4.07
C CYS A 76 5.17 9.14 -4.78
N SER A 77 6.45 8.98 -4.54
CA SER A 77 7.25 7.95 -5.23
C SER A 77 6.92 6.49 -4.83
N THR A 78 5.94 6.22 -3.98
CA THR A 78 5.53 4.82 -3.70
C THR A 78 4.98 4.13 -4.96
N PHE A 79 4.41 4.87 -5.92
CA PHE A 79 3.94 4.30 -7.18
C PHE A 79 5.04 3.62 -8.01
N LYS A 80 6.32 3.97 -7.81
CA LYS A 80 7.45 3.46 -8.60
C LYS A 80 7.68 1.96 -8.43
N GLY A 81 7.36 1.40 -7.25
CA GLY A 81 7.35 -0.04 -7.06
C GLY A 81 6.25 -0.74 -7.87
N LEU A 82 5.06 -0.11 -7.97
CA LEU A 82 3.98 -0.61 -8.82
C LEU A 82 4.33 -0.50 -10.31
N LEU A 83 4.99 0.58 -10.71
CA LEU A 83 5.46 0.77 -12.09
C LEU A 83 6.51 -0.28 -12.48
N ALA A 84 7.49 -0.55 -11.62
CA ALA A 84 8.47 -1.61 -11.85
C ALA A 84 7.79 -2.99 -11.95
N ALA A 85 6.80 -3.27 -11.13
CA ALA A 85 6.00 -4.48 -11.20
C ALA A 85 5.20 -4.58 -12.51
N GLN A 86 4.62 -3.47 -12.98
CA GLN A 86 3.94 -3.42 -14.28
C GLN A 86 4.89 -3.75 -15.43
N VAL A 87 6.09 -3.17 -15.43
CA VAL A 87 7.13 -3.48 -16.44
C VAL A 87 7.50 -4.96 -16.39
N LEU A 88 7.80 -5.50 -15.20
CA LEU A 88 8.16 -6.91 -15.02
C LEU A 88 7.03 -7.86 -15.44
N SER A 89 5.78 -7.53 -15.15
CA SER A 89 4.61 -8.27 -15.63
C SER A 89 4.52 -8.32 -17.16
N ARG A 90 4.91 -7.23 -17.84
CA ARG A 90 4.99 -7.20 -19.29
C ARG A 90 6.16 -8.03 -19.83
N VAL A 91 7.27 -8.07 -19.10
CA VAL A 91 8.42 -8.95 -19.42
C VAL A 91 8.00 -10.42 -19.32
N ASP A 92 7.34 -10.80 -18.23
CA ASP A 92 6.83 -12.17 -18.02
C ASP A 92 5.83 -12.58 -19.11
N ALA A 93 5.08 -11.61 -19.67
CA ALA A 93 4.14 -11.83 -20.77
C ALA A 93 4.78 -11.75 -22.17
N GLY A 94 6.11 -11.58 -22.28
CA GLY A 94 6.80 -11.39 -23.57
C GLY A 94 6.47 -10.09 -24.32
N LYS A 95 5.92 -9.09 -23.60
CA LYS A 95 5.50 -7.77 -24.16
C LYS A 95 6.51 -6.65 -23.88
N GLU A 96 7.59 -6.96 -23.18
CA GLU A 96 8.68 -6.04 -22.88
C GLU A 96 9.98 -6.85 -22.74
N ASP A 97 11.13 -6.19 -22.99
CA ASP A 97 12.45 -6.75 -22.80
C ASP A 97 13.27 -5.85 -21.87
N LEU A 98 13.79 -6.43 -20.80
CA LEU A 98 14.66 -5.71 -19.85
C LEU A 98 15.96 -5.21 -20.49
N ALA A 99 16.42 -5.81 -21.59
CA ALA A 99 17.58 -5.37 -22.34
C ALA A 99 17.27 -4.24 -23.34
N ARG A 100 15.98 -4.00 -23.66
CA ARG A 100 15.60 -2.93 -24.59
C ARG A 100 16.15 -1.58 -24.11
N LEU A 101 16.82 -0.88 -25.03
CA LEU A 101 17.33 0.47 -24.80
C LEU A 101 16.25 1.52 -25.04
N VAL A 102 16.10 2.43 -24.10
CA VAL A 102 15.18 3.57 -24.17
C VAL A 102 16.02 4.82 -24.43
N PRO A 103 15.83 5.52 -25.56
CA PRO A 103 16.54 6.76 -25.82
C PRO A 103 16.02 7.90 -24.94
N TYR A 104 16.91 8.77 -24.52
CA TYR A 104 16.61 10.00 -23.80
C TYR A 104 17.75 11.01 -23.92
N THR A 105 17.47 12.27 -23.61
CA THR A 105 18.40 13.39 -23.74
C THR A 105 18.35 14.28 -22.50
N GLU A 106 19.21 15.30 -22.43
CA GLU A 106 19.17 16.31 -21.39
C GLU A 106 17.79 17.00 -21.25
N LYS A 107 17.01 17.09 -22.33
CA LYS A 107 15.67 17.68 -22.32
C LYS A 107 14.66 16.85 -21.50
N ASP A 108 14.94 15.57 -21.32
CA ASP A 108 14.10 14.66 -20.54
C ASP A 108 14.44 14.69 -19.04
N ILE A 109 15.60 15.25 -18.68
CA ILE A 109 16.07 15.24 -17.28
C ILE A 109 15.24 16.20 -16.44
N ILE A 110 14.58 15.65 -15.42
CA ILE A 110 13.86 16.42 -14.41
C ILE A 110 14.54 16.29 -13.04
N PHE A 111 14.09 17.05 -12.03
CA PHE A 111 14.69 17.03 -10.71
C PHE A 111 14.64 15.63 -10.07
N THR A 112 15.55 15.32 -9.18
CA THR A 112 15.70 13.99 -8.51
C THR A 112 15.83 12.85 -9.53
N SER A 113 16.82 12.95 -10.40
CA SER A 113 17.13 11.96 -11.44
C SER A 113 18.62 11.61 -11.42
N PRO A 114 19.14 11.01 -10.30
CA PRO A 114 20.58 10.87 -10.13
C PRO A 114 21.23 9.91 -11.12
N VAL A 115 20.56 8.84 -11.52
CA VAL A 115 21.11 7.83 -12.45
C VAL A 115 20.98 8.28 -13.88
N THR A 116 19.77 8.68 -14.32
CA THR A 116 19.57 9.13 -15.70
C THR A 116 20.39 10.38 -16.02
N LYS A 117 20.55 11.30 -15.06
CA LYS A 117 21.42 12.49 -15.22
C LYS A 117 22.90 12.09 -15.36
N ALA A 118 23.38 11.12 -14.58
CA ALA A 118 24.77 10.67 -14.64
C ALA A 118 25.12 9.98 -15.98
N HIS A 119 24.12 9.36 -16.63
CA HIS A 119 24.29 8.59 -17.87
C HIS A 119 23.70 9.26 -19.10
N VAL A 120 23.33 10.55 -19.04
CA VAL A 120 22.65 11.24 -20.15
C VAL A 120 23.49 11.32 -21.42
N ALA A 121 24.82 11.38 -21.30
CA ALA A 121 25.74 11.42 -22.43
C ALA A 121 25.74 10.12 -23.26
N GLU A 122 25.28 8.99 -22.68
CA GLU A 122 25.14 7.70 -23.38
C GLU A 122 23.93 7.70 -24.32
N GLY A 123 22.99 8.63 -24.17
CA GLY A 123 21.81 8.81 -25.00
C GLY A 123 20.74 7.73 -24.85
N THR A 124 21.03 6.64 -24.15
CA THR A 124 20.11 5.51 -23.92
C THR A 124 20.36 4.85 -22.57
N MET A 125 19.32 4.18 -22.05
CA MET A 125 19.42 3.33 -20.85
C MET A 125 18.53 2.11 -21.01
N SER A 126 18.95 0.95 -20.52
CA SER A 126 18.13 -0.26 -20.58
C SER A 126 16.91 -0.16 -19.66
N VAL A 127 15.80 -0.82 -20.03
CA VAL A 127 14.59 -0.93 -19.20
C VAL A 127 14.94 -1.50 -17.82
N ARG A 128 15.85 -2.48 -17.72
CA ARG A 128 16.39 -3.02 -16.46
C ARG A 128 16.98 -1.93 -15.57
N ALA A 129 17.92 -1.15 -16.12
CA ALA A 129 18.59 -0.08 -15.37
C ALA A 129 17.62 1.02 -14.94
N MET A 130 16.64 1.35 -15.77
CA MET A 130 15.58 2.29 -15.40
C MET A 130 14.70 1.74 -14.26
N CYS A 131 14.27 0.47 -14.32
CA CYS A 131 13.50 -0.16 -13.23
C CYS A 131 14.29 -0.18 -11.92
N GLN A 132 15.57 -0.50 -11.97
CA GLN A 132 16.46 -0.45 -10.83
C GLN A 132 16.57 0.98 -10.28
N ALA A 133 16.80 1.97 -11.13
CA ALA A 133 16.94 3.37 -10.72
C ALA A 133 15.66 3.92 -10.04
N ILE A 134 14.47 3.60 -10.57
CA ILE A 134 13.22 4.06 -9.94
C ILE A 134 12.97 3.41 -8.59
N VAL A 135 13.38 2.17 -8.37
CA VAL A 135 13.18 1.47 -7.11
C VAL A 135 14.26 1.83 -6.10
N GLU A 136 15.54 1.78 -6.47
CA GLU A 136 16.66 1.96 -5.53
C GLU A 136 16.92 3.41 -5.12
N VAL A 137 16.79 4.36 -6.06
CA VAL A 137 17.13 5.77 -5.81
C VAL A 137 16.03 6.76 -6.19
N SER A 138 14.87 6.24 -6.59
CA SER A 138 13.71 7.08 -6.91
C SER A 138 13.88 8.01 -8.11
N ASP A 139 14.63 7.60 -9.14
CA ASP A 139 14.89 8.40 -10.34
C ASP A 139 13.59 8.81 -11.07
N ASN A 140 13.33 10.11 -11.16
CA ASN A 140 12.08 10.64 -11.72
C ASN A 140 12.05 10.57 -13.24
N THR A 141 13.15 10.87 -13.91
CA THR A 141 13.23 10.77 -15.37
C THR A 141 13.01 9.33 -15.83
N ALA A 142 13.69 8.36 -15.22
CA ALA A 142 13.47 6.95 -15.50
C ALA A 142 12.01 6.54 -15.30
N ALA A 143 11.36 7.05 -14.25
CA ALA A 143 9.94 6.78 -14.00
C ALA A 143 9.04 7.33 -15.11
N VAL A 144 9.26 8.56 -15.57
CA VAL A 144 8.50 9.16 -16.68
C VAL A 144 8.69 8.36 -17.97
N LEU A 145 9.93 7.98 -18.30
CA LEU A 145 10.24 7.23 -19.52
C LEU A 145 9.59 5.83 -19.51
N LEU A 146 9.70 5.08 -18.40
CA LEU A 146 9.04 3.79 -18.25
C LEU A 146 7.51 3.92 -18.30
N MET A 147 6.96 4.91 -17.61
CA MET A 147 5.51 5.14 -17.60
C MET A 147 4.99 5.46 -19.02
N ARG A 148 5.69 6.28 -19.80
CA ARG A 148 5.34 6.53 -21.21
C ARG A 148 5.29 5.23 -22.02
N SER A 149 6.22 4.31 -21.82
CA SER A 149 6.27 3.03 -22.54
C SER A 149 5.23 2.00 -22.08
N THR A 150 4.57 2.22 -20.96
CA THR A 150 3.59 1.30 -20.37
C THR A 150 2.15 1.83 -20.36
N GLY A 151 1.85 2.84 -21.16
CA GLY A 151 0.50 3.41 -21.33
C GLY A 151 0.20 4.60 -20.43
N GLY A 152 1.24 5.27 -19.93
CA GLY A 152 1.12 6.46 -19.09
C GLY A 152 0.54 6.19 -17.70
N PRO A 153 0.13 7.25 -16.98
CA PRO A 153 -0.52 7.13 -15.68
C PRO A 153 -1.77 6.24 -15.72
N THR A 154 -2.57 6.36 -16.79
CA THR A 154 -3.75 5.51 -17.01
C THR A 154 -3.37 4.03 -17.11
N GLY A 155 -2.27 3.70 -17.80
CA GLY A 155 -1.76 2.32 -17.89
C GLY A 155 -1.40 1.74 -16.55
N LEU A 156 -0.76 2.51 -15.67
CA LEU A 156 -0.48 2.08 -14.29
C LEU A 156 -1.77 1.87 -13.49
N THR A 157 -2.74 2.79 -13.62
CA THR A 157 -4.04 2.65 -12.99
C THR A 157 -4.77 1.38 -13.48
N GLN A 158 -4.75 1.09 -14.78
CA GLN A 158 -5.34 -0.12 -15.34
C GLN A 158 -4.64 -1.39 -14.83
N PHE A 159 -3.32 -1.38 -14.71
CA PHE A 159 -2.57 -2.50 -14.14
C PHE A 159 -3.04 -2.83 -12.72
N VAL A 160 -3.12 -1.85 -11.83
CA VAL A 160 -3.58 -2.11 -10.46
C VAL A 160 -5.07 -2.48 -10.40
N ARG A 161 -5.92 -1.96 -11.31
CA ARG A 161 -7.32 -2.40 -11.45
C ARG A 161 -7.39 -3.89 -11.82
N GLY A 162 -6.53 -4.36 -12.71
CA GLY A 162 -6.41 -5.78 -13.07
C GLY A 162 -6.04 -6.68 -11.88
N LEU A 163 -5.41 -6.12 -10.85
CA LEU A 163 -5.12 -6.79 -9.58
C LEU A 163 -6.28 -6.72 -8.57
N GLY A 164 -7.38 -6.07 -8.91
CA GLY A 164 -8.54 -5.86 -8.03
C GLY A 164 -8.40 -4.68 -7.06
N ASP A 165 -7.42 -3.81 -7.26
CA ASP A 165 -7.30 -2.54 -6.51
C ASP A 165 -8.15 -1.47 -7.19
N THR A 166 -9.32 -1.18 -6.62
CA THR A 166 -10.25 -0.17 -7.13
C THR A 166 -9.98 1.23 -6.59
N VAL A 167 -9.00 1.39 -5.73
CA VAL A 167 -8.72 2.63 -4.99
C VAL A 167 -7.50 3.37 -5.52
N THR A 168 -6.35 2.69 -5.62
CA THR A 168 -5.07 3.27 -6.08
C THR A 168 -5.22 3.83 -7.49
N ARG A 169 -4.73 5.04 -7.71
CA ARG A 169 -4.77 5.68 -9.03
C ARG A 169 -3.52 6.53 -9.28
N SER A 170 -3.05 6.50 -10.50
CA SER A 170 -2.04 7.39 -11.06
C SER A 170 -2.69 8.20 -12.18
N ASP A 171 -2.54 9.50 -12.16
CA ASP A 171 -3.23 10.42 -13.05
C ASP A 171 -2.26 11.32 -13.81
N ARG A 172 -1.11 11.61 -13.22
CA ARG A 172 -0.14 12.58 -13.72
C ARG A 172 1.26 11.99 -13.74
N TYR A 173 2.12 12.58 -14.58
CA TYR A 173 3.55 12.30 -14.54
C TYR A 173 4.24 13.08 -13.43
N GLU A 174 5.49 12.69 -13.08
CA GLU A 174 6.38 13.54 -12.33
C GLU A 174 6.70 14.82 -13.14
N PRO A 175 6.80 16.00 -12.53
CA PRO A 175 6.74 16.26 -11.09
C PRO A 175 5.33 16.49 -10.52
N GLU A 176 4.30 16.64 -11.35
CA GLU A 176 2.94 17.02 -10.91
C GLU A 176 2.30 15.96 -10.02
N SER A 177 2.65 14.67 -10.19
CA SER A 177 2.17 13.57 -9.35
C SER A 177 2.61 13.68 -7.87
N ASN A 178 3.60 14.52 -7.56
CA ASN A 178 4.06 14.81 -6.19
C ASN A 178 3.39 16.05 -5.57
N ARG A 179 2.40 16.64 -6.21
CA ARG A 179 1.63 17.78 -5.68
C ARG A 179 0.23 17.33 -5.30
N TYR A 180 -0.16 17.58 -4.06
CA TYR A 180 -1.50 17.23 -3.61
C TYR A 180 -2.58 17.89 -4.48
N SER A 181 -3.52 17.11 -4.97
CA SER A 181 -4.63 17.59 -5.79
C SER A 181 -5.86 16.68 -5.60
N GLY A 182 -6.49 16.77 -4.45
CA GLY A 182 -7.67 15.99 -4.10
C GLY A 182 -7.43 14.49 -4.18
N VAL A 183 -8.11 13.78 -5.08
CA VAL A 183 -8.01 12.33 -5.22
C VAL A 183 -6.94 11.87 -6.22
N LEU A 184 -6.32 12.80 -6.96
CA LEU A 184 -5.35 12.46 -8.00
C LEU A 184 -4.07 11.88 -7.38
N ASP A 185 -3.51 10.85 -8.03
CA ASP A 185 -2.26 10.18 -7.64
C ASP A 185 -2.27 9.65 -6.20
N THR A 186 -3.42 9.15 -5.74
CA THR A 186 -3.62 8.69 -4.36
C THR A 186 -3.81 7.18 -4.26
N THR A 187 -3.54 6.67 -3.07
CA THR A 187 -3.87 5.32 -2.61
C THR A 187 -4.43 5.38 -1.19
N THR A 188 -4.73 4.22 -0.60
CA THR A 188 -4.93 4.05 0.84
C THR A 188 -3.90 3.07 1.38
N PRO A 189 -3.51 3.16 2.67
CA PRO A 189 -2.59 2.18 3.28
C PRO A 189 -3.02 0.73 3.06
N ARG A 190 -4.32 0.44 3.15
CA ARG A 190 -4.86 -0.90 2.90
C ARG A 190 -4.71 -1.33 1.44
N SER A 191 -5.02 -0.47 0.50
CA SER A 191 -4.98 -0.79 -0.92
C SER A 191 -3.56 -1.08 -1.38
N ILE A 192 -2.60 -0.20 -1.08
CA ILE A 192 -1.21 -0.40 -1.48
C ILE A 192 -0.60 -1.65 -0.83
N THR A 193 -0.88 -1.92 0.47
CA THR A 193 -0.41 -3.12 1.15
C THR A 193 -0.95 -4.39 0.50
N LYS A 194 -2.24 -4.45 0.20
CA LYS A 194 -2.86 -5.60 -0.48
C LYS A 194 -2.31 -5.80 -1.89
N THR A 195 -2.15 -4.71 -2.64
CA THR A 195 -1.60 -4.74 -4.00
C THR A 195 -0.13 -5.19 -3.99
N ALA A 196 0.69 -4.63 -3.10
CA ALA A 196 2.08 -5.06 -2.92
C ALA A 196 2.16 -6.54 -2.50
N SER A 197 1.29 -7.00 -1.60
CA SER A 197 1.23 -8.43 -1.21
C SER A 197 0.94 -9.33 -2.42
N LYS A 198 -0.01 -8.98 -3.27
CA LYS A 198 -0.31 -9.74 -4.49
C LYS A 198 0.87 -9.78 -5.46
N ILE A 199 1.58 -8.66 -5.62
CA ILE A 199 2.75 -8.54 -6.51
C ILE A 199 3.92 -9.35 -5.97
N LEU A 200 4.26 -9.18 -4.69
CA LEU A 200 5.48 -9.73 -4.09
C LEU A 200 5.34 -11.16 -3.57
N LEU A 201 4.12 -11.63 -3.32
CA LEU A 201 3.87 -12.95 -2.72
C LEU A 201 2.89 -13.81 -3.51
N GLY A 202 2.11 -13.22 -4.42
CA GLY A 202 1.15 -13.92 -5.27
C GLY A 202 1.72 -14.32 -6.63
N ASN A 203 0.82 -14.52 -7.60
CA ASN A 203 1.14 -15.01 -8.95
C ASN A 203 1.11 -13.91 -10.03
N VAL A 204 1.21 -12.65 -9.63
CA VAL A 204 1.22 -11.49 -10.57
C VAL A 204 2.49 -11.49 -11.41
N LEU A 205 3.61 -11.83 -10.78
CA LEU A 205 4.93 -11.91 -11.40
C LEU A 205 5.44 -13.36 -11.37
N SER A 206 6.29 -13.72 -12.33
CA SER A 206 7.07 -14.95 -12.26
C SER A 206 7.96 -14.97 -11.02
N PRO A 207 8.41 -16.15 -10.54
CA PRO A 207 9.34 -16.21 -9.42
C PRO A 207 10.61 -15.38 -9.63
N GLN A 208 11.14 -15.34 -10.86
CA GLN A 208 12.32 -14.57 -11.22
C GLN A 208 12.06 -13.05 -11.13
N SER A 209 10.95 -12.58 -11.70
CA SER A 209 10.57 -11.16 -11.69
C SER A 209 10.25 -10.67 -10.27
N ARG A 210 9.61 -11.51 -9.43
CA ARG A 210 9.40 -11.20 -8.00
C ARG A 210 10.71 -11.03 -7.25
N ALA A 211 11.62 -12.00 -7.39
CA ALA A 211 12.94 -11.96 -6.75
C ALA A 211 13.72 -10.71 -7.19
N GLN A 212 13.64 -10.35 -8.48
CA GLN A 212 14.30 -9.17 -9.01
C GLN A 212 13.73 -7.88 -8.41
N LEU A 213 12.38 -7.74 -8.33
CA LEU A 213 11.74 -6.57 -7.72
C LEU A 213 12.09 -6.45 -6.24
N GLU A 214 11.98 -7.54 -5.49
CA GLU A 214 12.32 -7.56 -4.08
C GLU A 214 13.81 -7.22 -3.84
N SER A 215 14.72 -7.73 -4.68
CA SER A 215 16.15 -7.38 -4.63
C SER A 215 16.38 -5.88 -4.78
N TRP A 216 15.72 -5.21 -5.73
CA TRP A 216 15.81 -3.75 -5.88
C TRP A 216 15.19 -3.00 -4.69
N MET A 217 14.11 -3.53 -4.10
CA MET A 217 13.51 -2.93 -2.90
C MET A 217 14.41 -3.07 -1.67
N MET A 218 15.15 -4.17 -1.54
CA MET A 218 16.11 -4.38 -0.44
C MET A 218 17.28 -3.39 -0.48
N THR A 219 17.69 -2.97 -1.68
CA THR A 219 18.77 -1.99 -1.91
C THR A 219 18.28 -0.54 -1.99
N CYS A 220 16.98 -0.32 -1.75
CA CYS A 220 16.38 1.02 -1.74
C CYS A 220 17.03 1.93 -0.69
N LYS A 221 17.51 3.09 -1.12
CA LYS A 221 18.25 4.04 -0.27
C LYS A 221 17.37 5.06 0.46
N PRO A 222 16.33 5.66 -0.16
CA PRO A 222 15.58 6.74 0.48
C PRO A 222 14.77 6.34 1.72
N GLY A 223 14.44 5.05 1.91
CA GLY A 223 13.62 4.54 3.02
C GLY A 223 14.38 4.17 4.29
N LEU A 224 15.71 4.25 4.29
CA LEU A 224 16.57 3.71 5.36
C LEU A 224 16.26 4.28 6.76
N ASN A 225 15.76 5.51 6.86
CA ASN A 225 15.44 6.17 8.13
C ASN A 225 13.97 5.99 8.57
N ARG A 226 13.14 5.25 7.81
CA ARG A 226 11.69 5.11 8.01
C ARG A 226 11.35 3.76 8.66
N LEU A 227 10.39 3.04 8.13
CA LEU A 227 9.93 1.76 8.69
C LEU A 227 11.10 0.80 8.95
N ARG A 228 12.03 0.69 8.02
CA ARG A 228 13.17 -0.21 8.08
C ARG A 228 14.12 0.07 9.25
N ALA A 229 14.27 1.32 9.65
CA ALA A 229 15.14 1.72 10.76
C ALA A 229 14.73 1.15 12.13
N ALA A 230 13.50 0.68 12.26
CA ALA A 230 12.97 0.14 13.51
C ALA A 230 12.95 -1.40 13.54
N LEU A 231 13.30 -2.06 12.45
CA LEU A 231 13.24 -3.52 12.37
C LEU A 231 14.42 -4.16 13.11
N PRO A 232 14.24 -5.33 13.71
CA PRO A 232 15.35 -6.12 14.25
C PRO A 232 16.41 -6.38 13.17
N PRO A 233 17.70 -6.44 13.53
CA PRO A 233 18.80 -6.51 12.57
C PRO A 233 18.86 -7.81 11.77
N ASP A 234 18.21 -8.87 12.26
CA ASP A 234 18.08 -10.17 11.60
C ASP A 234 16.87 -10.27 10.66
N TRP A 235 16.04 -9.22 10.58
CA TRP A 235 14.91 -9.17 9.65
C TRP A 235 15.32 -8.60 8.31
N ILE A 236 15.03 -9.33 7.24
CA ILE A 236 15.24 -8.83 5.87
C ILE A 236 14.04 -7.99 5.46
N ALA A 237 14.28 -6.82 4.88
CA ALA A 237 13.20 -5.96 4.39
C ALA A 237 13.57 -5.26 3.09
N GLY A 238 12.59 -5.18 2.19
CA GLY A 238 12.61 -4.33 1.01
C GLY A 238 11.49 -3.30 1.08
N ASP A 239 11.77 -2.04 0.78
CA ASP A 239 10.80 -0.96 0.87
C ASP A 239 10.71 -0.12 -0.41
N ARG A 240 9.63 0.68 -0.51
CA ARG A 240 9.50 1.70 -1.53
C ARG A 240 8.89 2.97 -0.93
N PRO A 241 9.74 3.93 -0.55
CA PRO A 241 9.31 5.18 0.05
C PRO A 241 8.77 6.19 -0.96
N GLY A 242 8.01 7.14 -0.46
CA GLY A 242 7.54 8.30 -1.19
C GLY A 242 7.70 9.58 -0.37
N THR A 243 7.98 10.71 -1.03
CA THR A 243 8.17 11.98 -0.35
C THR A 243 7.76 13.11 -1.26
N SER A 244 7.04 14.10 -0.71
CA SER A 244 6.87 15.42 -1.33
C SER A 244 7.70 16.46 -0.59
N VAL A 245 7.89 17.59 -1.23
CA VAL A 245 8.53 18.75 -0.58
C VAL A 245 7.60 19.44 0.40
N GLU A 246 6.29 19.24 0.25
CA GLU A 246 5.26 19.97 1.01
C GLU A 246 4.98 19.31 2.37
N ALA A 247 4.47 18.08 2.36
CA ALA A 247 3.92 17.49 3.57
C ALA A 247 4.12 15.98 3.71
N GLU A 248 4.14 15.26 2.62
CA GLU A 248 3.96 13.81 2.62
C GLU A 248 5.28 13.07 2.78
N THR A 249 5.27 12.07 3.63
CA THR A 249 6.37 11.10 3.82
C THR A 249 5.77 9.73 4.03
N ASN A 250 6.01 8.86 3.08
CA ASN A 250 5.35 7.56 2.96
C ASN A 250 6.37 6.44 2.86
N ASP A 251 5.94 5.24 3.19
CA ASP A 251 6.72 4.03 2.96
C ASP A 251 5.81 2.81 2.89
N TYR A 252 6.15 1.83 2.05
CA TYR A 252 5.63 0.49 2.19
C TYR A 252 6.75 -0.53 2.06
N ALA A 253 6.65 -1.61 2.82
CA ALA A 253 7.70 -2.60 2.92
C ALA A 253 7.15 -4.03 2.93
N ILE A 254 7.91 -4.94 2.30
CA ILE A 254 7.85 -6.37 2.59
C ILE A 254 8.92 -6.68 3.61
N VAL A 255 8.56 -7.43 4.65
CA VAL A 255 9.44 -7.77 5.77
C VAL A 255 9.43 -9.28 5.95
N ARG A 256 10.62 -9.87 6.09
CA ARG A 256 10.83 -11.32 6.26
C ARG A 256 11.53 -11.59 7.59
N PRO A 257 10.78 -11.78 8.69
CA PRO A 257 11.35 -12.24 9.94
C PRO A 257 11.86 -13.68 9.82
N PRO A 258 12.93 -14.07 10.51
CA PRO A 258 13.42 -15.44 10.52
C PRO A 258 12.34 -16.43 10.97
N GLY A 259 12.20 -17.55 10.25
CA GLY A 259 11.28 -18.65 10.62
C GLY A 259 9.79 -18.29 10.59
N ARG A 260 9.38 -17.18 9.96
CA ARG A 260 7.98 -16.75 9.86
C ARG A 260 7.60 -16.45 8.42
N ALA A 261 6.29 -16.49 8.15
CA ALA A 261 5.73 -15.97 6.91
C ALA A 261 6.02 -14.46 6.75
N PRO A 262 6.12 -13.96 5.52
CA PRO A 262 6.34 -12.55 5.26
C PRO A 262 5.25 -11.66 5.85
N LEU A 263 5.64 -10.44 6.19
CA LEU A 263 4.76 -9.37 6.62
C LEU A 263 4.79 -8.26 5.55
N VAL A 264 3.68 -7.57 5.35
CA VAL A 264 3.63 -6.40 4.47
C VAL A 264 3.01 -5.24 5.24
N ILE A 265 3.65 -4.07 5.19
CA ILE A 265 3.19 -2.86 5.88
C ILE A 265 3.25 -1.67 4.94
N ALA A 266 2.31 -0.75 5.09
CA ALA A 266 2.37 0.59 4.52
C ALA A 266 2.05 1.64 5.59
N ALA A 267 2.82 2.72 5.59
CA ALA A 267 2.61 3.90 6.41
C ALA A 267 2.67 5.16 5.55
N TYR A 268 1.66 6.01 5.70
CA TYR A 268 1.51 7.27 4.98
C TYR A 268 1.32 8.39 6.00
N TYR A 269 2.12 9.42 5.89
CA TYR A 269 2.11 10.51 6.85
C TYR A 269 2.15 11.87 6.14
N ASP A 270 1.14 12.68 6.47
CA ASP A 270 0.92 14.00 5.92
C ASP A 270 1.04 15.04 7.06
N ALA A 271 2.14 15.79 7.08
CA ALA A 271 2.48 16.70 8.18
C ALA A 271 3.24 17.94 7.68
N PRO A 272 2.54 18.95 7.13
CA PRO A 272 3.17 20.14 6.56
C PRO A 272 3.95 20.98 7.58
N ALA A 273 3.61 20.87 8.85
CA ALA A 273 4.31 21.61 9.92
C ALA A 273 5.68 21.01 10.30
N LEU A 274 5.99 19.79 9.82
CA LEU A 274 7.21 19.08 10.19
C LEU A 274 8.22 19.04 9.04
N GLY A 275 9.48 19.25 9.37
CA GLY A 275 10.59 18.99 8.44
C GLY A 275 10.79 17.48 8.19
N MET A 276 11.51 17.16 7.09
CA MET A 276 11.76 15.79 6.67
C MET A 276 12.28 14.85 7.77
N PRO A 277 13.33 15.22 8.56
CA PRO A 277 13.85 14.31 9.60
C PRO A 277 12.80 13.95 10.66
N ALA A 278 11.92 14.90 11.03
CA ALA A 278 10.86 14.66 11.99
C ALA A 278 9.78 13.74 11.41
N ARG A 279 9.39 13.94 10.16
CA ARG A 279 8.44 13.04 9.46
C ARG A 279 8.97 11.61 9.33
N GLU A 280 10.26 11.44 9.03
CA GLU A 280 10.92 10.12 9.00
C GLU A 280 10.97 9.47 10.39
N ALA A 281 11.18 10.25 11.44
CA ALA A 281 11.15 9.76 12.81
C ALA A 281 9.76 9.19 13.19
N VAL A 282 8.68 9.85 12.74
CA VAL A 282 7.31 9.32 12.94
C VAL A 282 7.13 7.97 12.25
N LEU A 283 7.59 7.79 11.01
CA LEU A 283 7.52 6.49 10.33
C LEU A 283 8.38 5.43 11.02
N ARG A 284 9.51 5.81 11.63
CA ARG A 284 10.31 4.90 12.47
C ARG A 284 9.56 4.49 13.74
N GLU A 285 8.84 5.42 14.40
CA GLU A 285 7.96 5.07 15.53
C GLU A 285 6.86 4.08 15.11
N VAL A 286 6.28 4.27 13.91
CA VAL A 286 5.31 3.29 13.33
C VAL A 286 5.98 1.93 13.14
N GLY A 287 7.21 1.88 12.64
CA GLY A 287 7.99 0.66 12.53
C GLY A 287 8.17 -0.04 13.89
N THR A 288 8.47 0.71 14.95
CA THR A 288 8.57 0.18 16.32
C THR A 288 7.23 -0.40 16.80
N ALA A 289 6.12 0.32 16.58
CA ALA A 289 4.78 -0.17 16.91
C ALA A 289 4.42 -1.43 16.12
N PHE A 290 4.80 -1.50 14.84
CA PHE A 290 4.63 -2.67 13.99
C PHE A 290 5.41 -3.89 14.51
N VAL A 291 6.67 -3.74 14.89
CA VAL A 291 7.48 -4.84 15.47
C VAL A 291 6.81 -5.35 16.75
N LYS A 292 6.38 -4.46 17.65
CA LYS A 292 5.65 -4.83 18.87
C LYS A 292 4.37 -5.62 18.55
N TRP A 293 3.56 -5.14 17.58
CA TRP A 293 2.34 -5.83 17.15
C TRP A 293 2.61 -7.25 16.66
N THR A 294 3.76 -7.49 15.98
CA THR A 294 4.11 -8.84 15.50
C THR A 294 4.48 -9.80 16.61
N ALA A 295 4.94 -9.30 17.76
CA ALA A 295 5.29 -10.11 18.92
C ALA A 295 4.05 -10.53 19.73
N ASP A 296 2.97 -9.75 19.69
CA ASP A 296 1.72 -10.05 20.39
C ASP A 296 1.01 -11.22 19.71
N ARG A 297 1.19 -12.43 20.25
CA ARG A 297 0.65 -13.71 19.72
C ARG A 297 -0.72 -14.06 20.32
N THR A 298 -1.59 -13.10 20.56
CA THR A 298 -2.93 -13.39 21.10
C THR A 298 -4.00 -13.45 20.02
#